data_a5e66edf7e42f6ec42a1e2de2c0d052f
#
_entry.id   a5e66edf7e42f6ec42a1e2de2c0d052f
#
_cell.length_a   1.000
_cell.length_b   1.000
_cell.length_c   1.000
_cell.angle_alpha   90.00
_cell.angle_beta   90.00
_cell.angle_gamma   90.00
#
_symmetry.space_group_name_H-M   'P 1'
#
loop_
_entity.id
_entity.type
_entity.pdbx_description
1 polymer ?
#
loop_
_entity_poly.entity_id
_entity_poly.type
_entity_poly.pdbx_seq_one_letter_code
_entity_poly.pdbx_strand_id
1 'polypeptide(L)' 'MLFCENLKNIRKEKGLSQKQVALKLGVVESCYANWEQGRTEPGISMLRKLCEIFVINIDELIN' A
#
# COMPACT_ATOMS: atom_id res chain seq x y z
N MET A 1 5.61 -9.77 -10.66
CA MET A 1 5.54 -9.66 -9.19
C MET A 1 4.10 -9.45 -8.76
N LEU A 2 3.68 -10.09 -7.69
CA LEU A 2 2.32 -9.91 -7.19
C LEU A 2 2.16 -8.50 -6.58
N PHE A 3 0.96 -7.96 -6.69
CA PHE A 3 0.67 -6.64 -6.14
C PHE A 3 1.01 -6.54 -4.64
N CYS A 4 0.66 -7.57 -3.86
CA CYS A 4 0.92 -7.53 -2.42
C CYS A 4 2.42 -7.47 -2.09
N GLU A 5 3.23 -8.18 -2.86
CA GLU A 5 4.68 -8.13 -2.69
C GLU A 5 5.24 -6.78 -3.12
N ASN A 6 4.73 -6.24 -4.23
CA ASN A 6 5.15 -4.96 -4.74
C ASN A 6 4.83 -3.84 -3.74
N LEU A 7 3.62 -3.89 -3.19
CA LEU A 7 3.18 -2.92 -2.18
C LEU A 7 4.11 -2.91 -0.96
N LYS A 8 4.42 -4.09 -0.46
CA LYS A 8 5.31 -4.23 0.69
C LYS A 8 6.71 -3.69 0.39
N ASN A 9 7.24 -4.01 -0.79
CA ASN A 9 8.57 -3.58 -1.19
C ASN A 9 8.65 -2.05 -1.30
N ILE A 10 7.65 -1.44 -1.93
CA ILE A 10 7.59 0.03 -2.06
C ILE A 10 7.53 0.68 -0.69
N ARG A 11 6.68 0.17 0.20
CA ARG A 11 6.59 0.70 1.56
C ARG A 11 7.94 0.67 2.26
N LYS A 12 8.66 -0.44 2.17
CA LYS A 12 9.97 -0.58 2.79
C LYS A 12 10.99 0.36 2.17
N GLU A 13 10.95 0.54 0.86
CA GLU A 13 11.83 1.50 0.17
C GLU A 13 11.60 2.93 0.66
N LYS A 14 10.36 3.27 0.99
CA LYS A 14 10.02 4.59 1.50
C LYS A 14 10.29 4.74 3.00
N GLY A 15 10.73 3.68 3.67
CA GLY A 15 11.08 3.72 5.08
C GLY A 15 9.89 3.84 6.01
N LEU A 16 8.71 3.38 5.57
CA LEU A 16 7.48 3.49 6.36
C LEU A 16 7.10 2.14 6.96
N SER A 17 6.48 2.18 8.14
CA SER A 17 5.89 0.99 8.76
C SER A 17 4.47 0.80 8.23
N GLN A 18 3.92 -0.41 8.42
CA GLN A 18 2.53 -0.68 8.10
C GLN A 18 1.59 0.27 8.86
N LYS A 19 1.89 0.51 10.12
CA LYS A 19 1.10 1.41 10.96
C LYS A 19 1.11 2.83 10.42
N GLN A 20 2.28 3.32 10.00
CA GLN A 20 2.41 4.68 9.46
C GLN A 20 1.60 4.84 8.17
N VAL A 21 1.64 3.85 7.27
CA VAL A 21 0.87 3.91 6.04
C VAL A 21 -0.62 3.85 6.34
N ALA A 22 -1.04 2.96 7.24
CA ALA A 22 -2.45 2.86 7.63
C ALA A 22 -2.96 4.18 8.19
N LEU A 23 -2.19 4.84 9.03
CA LEU A 23 -2.55 6.15 9.58
C LEU A 23 -2.73 7.19 8.48
N LYS A 24 -1.82 7.23 7.52
CA LYS A 24 -1.90 8.17 6.41
C LYS A 24 -3.10 7.91 5.52
N LEU A 25 -3.50 6.64 5.39
CA LEU A 25 -4.67 6.27 4.60
C LEU A 25 -6.00 6.46 5.35
N GLY A 26 -5.93 6.53 6.68
CA GLY A 26 -7.14 6.61 7.49
C GLY A 26 -7.83 5.26 7.67
N VAL A 27 -7.08 4.16 7.62
CA VAL A 27 -7.61 2.81 7.86
C VAL A 27 -6.89 2.17 9.05
N VAL A 28 -7.48 1.11 9.59
CA VAL A 28 -6.82 0.37 10.68
C VAL A 28 -5.66 -0.43 10.11
N GLU A 29 -4.64 -0.64 10.94
CA GLU A 29 -3.42 -1.33 10.51
C GLU A 29 -3.69 -2.73 9.95
N SER A 30 -4.60 -3.48 10.56
CA SER A 30 -4.95 -4.83 10.10
C SER A 30 -5.54 -4.83 8.68
N CYS A 31 -6.30 -3.80 8.34
CA CYS A 31 -6.84 -3.65 7.00
C CYS A 31 -5.71 -3.50 5.98
N TYR A 32 -4.77 -2.62 6.27
CA TYR A 32 -3.62 -2.43 5.38
C TYR A 32 -2.75 -3.70 5.31
N ALA A 33 -2.51 -4.34 6.47
CA ALA A 33 -1.69 -5.55 6.53
C ALA A 33 -2.27 -6.67 5.66
N ASN A 34 -3.60 -6.78 5.60
CA ASN A 34 -4.24 -7.78 4.75
C ASN A 34 -3.92 -7.57 3.27
N TRP A 35 -3.77 -6.32 2.85
CA TRP A 35 -3.36 -6.02 1.46
C TRP A 35 -1.95 -6.53 1.17
N GLU A 36 -1.03 -6.39 2.12
CA GLU A 36 0.34 -6.88 1.94
C GLU A 36 0.44 -8.39 2.02
N GLN A 37 -0.53 -9.04 2.69
CA GLN A 37 -0.58 -10.50 2.79
C GLN A 37 -1.33 -11.13 1.62
N GLY A 38 -1.93 -10.33 0.76
CA GLY A 38 -2.69 -10.83 -0.38
C GLY A 38 -4.05 -11.39 -0.03
N ARG A 39 -4.55 -11.12 1.17
CA ARG A 39 -5.87 -11.60 1.61
C ARG A 39 -7.01 -10.79 1.01
N THR A 40 -6.80 -9.49 0.88
CA THR A 40 -7.75 -8.56 0.28
C THR A 40 -6.98 -7.57 -0.56
N GLU A 41 -7.69 -6.80 -1.38
CA GLU A 41 -7.10 -5.77 -2.22
C GLU A 41 -7.75 -4.43 -1.93
N PRO A 42 -6.97 -3.32 -2.00
CA PRO A 42 -7.56 -1.99 -1.83
C PRO A 42 -8.41 -1.62 -3.03
N GLY A 43 -9.47 -0.86 -2.78
CA GLY A 43 -10.27 -0.29 -3.86
C GLY A 43 -9.53 0.82 -4.57
N ILE A 44 -10.13 1.32 -5.67
CA ILE A 44 -9.49 2.33 -6.51
C ILE A 44 -9.14 3.59 -5.73
N SER A 45 -10.01 4.05 -4.84
CA SER A 45 -9.75 5.26 -4.05
C SER A 45 -8.53 5.08 -3.14
N MET A 46 -8.36 3.90 -2.57
CA MET A 46 -7.21 3.60 -1.73
C MET A 46 -5.93 3.48 -2.57
N LEU A 47 -6.03 2.90 -3.77
CA LEU A 47 -4.89 2.83 -4.68
C LEU A 47 -4.37 4.22 -5.00
N ARG A 48 -5.27 5.17 -5.26
CA ARG A 48 -4.90 6.55 -5.53
C ARG A 48 -4.17 7.18 -4.34
N LYS A 49 -4.70 6.96 -3.13
CA LYS A 49 -4.08 7.47 -1.91
C LYS A 49 -2.69 6.87 -1.69
N LEU A 50 -2.55 5.57 -1.97
CA LEU A 50 -1.25 4.91 -1.87
C LEU A 50 -0.24 5.53 -2.82
N CYS A 51 -0.65 5.81 -4.06
CA CYS A 51 0.21 6.48 -5.02
C CYS A 51 0.66 7.86 -4.53
N GLU A 52 -0.25 8.60 -3.91
CA GLU A 52 0.06 9.91 -3.35
C GLU A 52 1.06 9.79 -2.18
N ILE A 53 0.81 8.83 -1.28
CA ILE A 53 1.65 8.65 -0.10
C ILE A 53 3.07 8.22 -0.50
N PHE A 54 3.18 7.32 -1.46
CA PHE A 54 4.47 6.81 -1.91
C PHE A 54 5.12 7.67 -3.00
N VAL A 55 4.40 8.67 -3.51
CA VAL A 55 4.86 9.57 -4.59
C VAL A 55 5.29 8.75 -5.81
N ILE A 56 4.40 7.89 -6.27
CA ILE A 56 4.62 7.03 -7.44
C ILE A 56 3.37 7.08 -8.33
N ASN A 57 3.50 6.59 -9.57
CA ASN A 57 2.33 6.46 -10.44
C ASN A 57 1.70 5.08 -10.24
N ILE A 58 0.50 4.90 -10.79
CA ILE A 58 -0.26 3.66 -10.61
C ILE A 58 0.47 2.44 -11.19
N ASP A 59 1.16 2.62 -12.31
CA ASP A 59 1.88 1.53 -12.94
C ASP A 59 2.98 0.98 -12.03
N GLU A 60 3.68 1.87 -11.33
CA GLU A 60 4.70 1.46 -10.37
C GLU A 60 4.10 0.66 -9.21
N LEU A 61 2.88 1.00 -8.81
CA LEU A 61 2.23 0.33 -7.68
C LEU A 61 1.73 -1.06 -8.07
N ILE A 62 1.11 -1.20 -9.22
CA ILE A 62 0.44 -2.46 -9.61
C ILE A 62 1.33 -3.41 -10.41
N ASN A 63 2.45 -2.96 -10.90
CA ASN A 63 3.42 -3.78 -11.61
C ASN A 63 4.67 -3.96 -10.75
#